data_e0360aa272b5dde819df02ab6c87fab2
#
_entry.id   e0360aa272b5dde819df02ab6c87fab2
#
_cell.length_a   1.000
_cell.length_b   1.000
_cell.length_c   1.000
_cell.angle_alpha   90.00
_cell.angle_beta   90.00
_cell.angle_gamma   90.00
#
_symmetry.space_group_name_H-M   'P 1'
#
loop_
_entity.id
_entity.type
_entity.pdbx_description
1 polymer ?
#
loop_
_entity_poly.entity_id
_entity_poly.type
_entity_poly.pdbx_seq_one_letter_code
_entity_poly.pdbx_strand_id
1 'polypeptide(L)'
;MDKLTSVQRSKVMARVRAKDTQPEKRVRSIAHAMGLRFRLHRRDLKGTPDLLFPKHKIAMFVHGCFWHQHPNCKRASIPQTRQEFWLPKLGRNVQRDKESAAQLRLDGWRVKVIWECETKDAVRLEQRLSRIFFGDRRRLKTVQAA
;
A
#
# COMPACT_ATOMS: atom_id res chain seq x y z
N MET A 1 14.49 20.61 11.31
CA MET A 1 15.66 21.09 10.55
C MET A 1 16.41 19.92 9.97
N ASP A 2 16.64 19.93 8.68
CA ASP A 2 17.35 18.84 7.99
C ASP A 2 18.87 19.06 8.16
N LYS A 3 19.49 18.16 8.93
CA LYS A 3 20.93 18.25 9.24
C LYS A 3 21.80 17.48 8.24
N LEU A 4 21.21 16.90 7.20
CA LEU A 4 21.94 16.08 6.23
C LEU A 4 22.46 16.93 5.08
N THR A 5 23.69 16.64 4.64
CA THR A 5 24.23 17.19 3.40
C THR A 5 23.50 16.56 2.20
N SER A 6 23.62 17.18 1.00
CA SER A 6 23.04 16.64 -0.22
C SER A 6 23.48 15.20 -0.49
N VAL A 7 24.77 14.89 -0.25
CA VAL A 7 25.32 13.56 -0.45
C VAL A 7 24.75 12.56 0.56
N GLN A 8 24.68 12.98 1.83
CA GLN A 8 24.09 12.13 2.88
C GLN A 8 22.62 11.85 2.62
N ARG A 9 21.88 12.88 2.18
CA ARG A 9 20.46 12.73 1.82
C ARG A 9 20.29 11.75 0.67
N SER A 10 21.11 11.85 -0.36
CA SER A 10 21.08 10.90 -1.49
C SER A 10 21.33 9.47 -1.05
N LYS A 11 22.29 9.26 -0.13
CA LYS A 11 22.57 7.93 0.42
C LYS A 11 21.38 7.40 1.23
N VAL A 12 20.74 8.23 2.05
CA VAL A 12 19.56 7.84 2.81
C VAL A 12 18.41 7.48 1.89
N MET A 13 18.17 8.29 0.86
CA MET A 13 17.09 8.02 -0.10
C MET A 13 17.35 6.75 -0.91
N ALA A 14 18.61 6.44 -1.23
CA ALA A 14 18.97 5.21 -1.94
C ALA A 14 18.70 3.96 -1.08
N ARG A 15 18.63 4.10 0.24
CA ARG A 15 18.30 3.01 1.15
C ARG A 15 16.81 2.77 1.31
N VAL A 16 15.97 3.70 0.85
CA VAL A 16 14.52 3.52 0.85
C VAL A 16 14.18 2.44 -0.16
N ARG A 17 13.70 1.31 0.34
CA ARG A 17 13.41 0.14 -0.51
C ARG A 17 12.11 0.35 -1.28
N ALA A 18 12.11 -0.01 -2.57
CA ALA A 18 10.90 -0.07 -3.38
C ALA A 18 10.07 -1.32 -3.07
N LYS A 19 10.67 -2.34 -2.47
CA LYS A 19 10.02 -3.61 -2.12
C LYS A 19 10.55 -4.13 -0.78
N ASP A 20 9.85 -5.08 -0.20
CA ASP A 20 10.19 -5.70 1.08
C ASP A 20 10.32 -4.70 2.22
N THR A 21 9.48 -3.66 2.20
CA THR A 21 9.42 -2.66 3.28
C THR A 21 8.80 -3.27 4.54
N GLN A 22 8.99 -2.60 5.68
CA GLN A 22 8.37 -3.06 6.93
C GLN A 22 6.83 -3.12 6.84
N PRO A 23 6.14 -2.11 6.27
CA PRO A 23 4.70 -2.22 6.05
C PRO A 23 4.30 -3.44 5.23
N GLU A 24 5.01 -3.72 4.12
CA GLU A 24 4.74 -4.91 3.32
C GLU A 24 4.91 -6.20 4.12
N LYS A 25 5.98 -6.30 4.90
CA LYS A 25 6.24 -7.49 5.72
C LYS A 25 5.15 -7.72 6.75
N ARG A 26 4.64 -6.65 7.36
CA ARG A 26 3.53 -6.74 8.31
C ARG A 26 2.26 -7.26 7.64
N VAL A 27 1.94 -6.74 6.45
CA VAL A 27 0.78 -7.20 5.68
C VAL A 27 0.93 -8.68 5.32
N ARG A 28 2.10 -9.09 4.84
CA ARG A 28 2.38 -10.49 4.49
C ARG A 28 2.18 -11.42 5.68
N SER A 29 2.75 -11.04 6.82
CA SER A 29 2.69 -11.85 8.04
C SER A 29 1.26 -12.08 8.51
N ILE A 30 0.47 -11.00 8.56
CA ILE A 30 -0.92 -11.10 9.01
C ILE A 30 -1.77 -11.84 7.99
N ALA A 31 -1.61 -11.55 6.71
CA ALA A 31 -2.34 -12.24 5.64
C ALA A 31 -2.07 -13.74 5.66
N HIS A 32 -0.81 -14.13 5.81
CA HIS A 32 -0.43 -15.54 5.87
C HIS A 32 -1.04 -16.22 7.09
N ALA A 33 -1.00 -15.55 8.25
CA ALA A 33 -1.60 -16.07 9.48
C ALA A 33 -3.12 -16.24 9.37
N MET A 34 -3.77 -15.42 8.55
CA MET A 34 -5.21 -15.53 8.26
C MET A 34 -5.55 -16.65 7.27
N GLY A 35 -4.56 -17.36 6.78
CA GLY A 35 -4.76 -18.44 5.81
C GLY A 35 -4.79 -17.98 4.36
N LEU A 36 -4.52 -16.71 4.09
CA LEU A 36 -4.49 -16.17 2.74
C LEU A 36 -3.18 -16.55 2.05
N ARG A 37 -3.27 -16.87 0.77
CA ARG A 37 -2.10 -17.21 -0.03
C ARG A 37 -1.94 -16.21 -1.15
N PHE A 38 -0.70 -15.75 -1.34
CA PHE A 38 -0.37 -14.65 -2.23
C PHE A 38 0.96 -14.88 -2.94
N ARG A 39 1.14 -14.14 -4.03
CA ARG A 39 2.41 -14.03 -4.75
C ARG A 39 2.93 -12.61 -4.59
N LEU A 40 4.25 -12.45 -4.67
CA LEU A 40 4.90 -11.15 -4.44
C LEU A 40 5.38 -10.54 -5.75
N HIS A 41 5.28 -9.21 -5.83
CA HIS A 41 5.92 -8.37 -6.83
C HIS A 41 5.78 -8.89 -8.28
N ARG A 42 4.55 -9.11 -8.72
CA ARG A 42 4.26 -9.58 -10.08
C ARG A 42 4.53 -8.44 -11.08
N ARG A 43 5.69 -8.52 -11.74
CA ARG A 43 6.14 -7.49 -12.69
C ARG A 43 5.39 -7.53 -14.02
N ASP A 44 4.74 -8.62 -14.33
CA ASP A 44 3.91 -8.76 -15.53
C ASP A 44 2.59 -7.99 -15.43
N LEU A 45 2.24 -7.51 -14.24
CA LEU A 45 1.03 -6.71 -14.01
C LEU A 45 1.38 -5.23 -13.86
N LYS A 46 0.49 -4.38 -14.37
CA LYS A 46 0.70 -2.93 -14.33
C LYS A 46 0.89 -2.44 -12.90
N GLY A 47 1.92 -1.62 -12.67
CA GLY A 47 2.22 -1.05 -11.36
C GLY A 47 2.92 -2.02 -10.40
N THR A 48 3.15 -3.26 -10.79
CA THR A 48 3.81 -4.28 -9.97
C THR A 48 3.20 -4.38 -8.57
N PRO A 49 1.99 -4.97 -8.43
CA PRO A 49 1.37 -5.13 -7.11
C PRO A 49 2.29 -5.81 -6.11
N ASP A 50 2.28 -5.32 -4.88
CA ASP A 50 3.14 -5.86 -3.82
C ASP A 50 2.70 -7.27 -3.41
N LEU A 51 1.39 -7.49 -3.33
CA LEU A 51 0.82 -8.81 -3.08
C LEU A 51 -0.28 -9.09 -4.11
N LEU A 52 -0.29 -10.29 -4.63
CA LEU A 52 -1.33 -10.74 -5.55
C LEU A 52 -2.04 -11.95 -4.94
N PHE A 53 -3.36 -11.86 -4.85
CA PHE A 53 -4.21 -12.95 -4.32
C PHE A 53 -5.04 -13.52 -5.48
N PRO A 54 -4.49 -14.48 -6.23
CA PRO A 54 -5.18 -14.98 -7.44
C PRO A 54 -6.55 -15.59 -7.16
N LYS A 55 -6.68 -16.30 -6.05
CA LYS A 55 -7.95 -16.94 -5.67
C LYS A 55 -9.08 -15.92 -5.49
N HIS A 56 -8.73 -14.72 -4.99
CA HIS A 56 -9.71 -13.66 -4.73
C HIS A 56 -9.75 -12.60 -5.83
N LYS A 57 -8.88 -12.73 -6.83
CA LYS A 57 -8.74 -11.72 -7.90
C LYS A 57 -8.40 -10.33 -7.34
N ILE A 58 -7.56 -10.28 -6.31
CA ILE A 58 -7.16 -9.03 -5.68
C ILE A 58 -5.68 -8.75 -5.95
N ALA A 59 -5.42 -7.56 -6.47
CA ALA A 59 -4.09 -6.96 -6.60
C ALA A 59 -3.95 -5.92 -5.48
N MET A 60 -3.00 -6.12 -4.58
CA MET A 60 -2.85 -5.28 -3.40
C MET A 60 -1.54 -4.52 -3.43
N PHE A 61 -1.65 -3.22 -3.19
CA PHE A 61 -0.51 -2.34 -3.04
C PHE A 61 -0.36 -1.95 -1.56
N VAL A 62 0.87 -1.88 -1.10
CA VAL A 62 1.18 -1.36 0.24
C VAL A 62 1.92 -0.04 0.02
N HIS A 63 1.22 1.08 0.17
CA HIS A 63 1.73 2.39 -0.17
C HIS A 63 2.29 3.14 1.04
N GLY A 64 3.48 3.72 0.89
CA GLY A 64 4.01 4.70 1.84
C GLY A 64 3.17 5.98 1.76
N CYS A 65 2.74 6.48 2.92
CA CYS A 65 1.80 7.61 2.96
C CYS A 65 2.36 8.87 2.30
N PHE A 66 3.64 9.16 2.48
CA PHE A 66 4.28 10.33 1.88
C PHE A 66 4.44 10.16 0.37
N TRP A 67 5.02 9.05 -0.08
CA TRP A 67 5.37 8.84 -1.49
C TRP A 67 4.16 8.76 -2.40
N HIS A 68 3.05 8.22 -1.90
CA HIS A 68 1.81 8.04 -2.66
C HIS A 68 0.71 9.00 -2.24
N GLN A 69 1.04 9.98 -1.42
CA GLN A 69 0.17 11.07 -0.97
C GLN A 69 -1.18 10.59 -0.45
N HIS A 70 -1.12 9.85 0.65
CA HIS A 70 -2.32 9.33 1.31
C HIS A 70 -3.26 10.48 1.71
N PRO A 71 -4.51 10.51 1.20
CA PRO A 71 -5.44 11.60 1.51
C PRO A 71 -5.71 11.74 3.01
N ASN A 72 -5.73 13.00 3.49
CA ASN A 72 -6.06 13.34 4.87
C ASN A 72 -5.14 12.68 5.91
N CYS A 73 -3.89 12.46 5.56
CA CYS A 73 -2.91 11.81 6.43
C CYS A 73 -1.76 12.78 6.75
N LYS A 74 -1.43 12.94 8.03
CA LYS A 74 -0.33 13.80 8.47
C LYS A 74 1.02 13.36 7.92
N ARG A 75 1.20 12.06 7.69
CA ARG A 75 2.45 11.52 7.14
C ARG A 75 2.68 11.94 5.69
N ALA A 76 1.63 12.39 5.00
CA ALA A 76 1.70 12.84 3.60
C ALA A 76 2.00 14.33 3.46
N SER A 77 2.38 15.02 4.55
CA SER A 77 2.69 16.44 4.54
C SER A 77 3.86 16.73 3.61
N ILE A 78 3.66 17.68 2.68
CA ILE A 78 4.68 18.07 1.70
C ILE A 78 5.64 19.07 2.36
N PRO A 79 6.98 18.87 2.24
CA PRO A 79 7.93 19.84 2.77
C PRO A 79 7.70 21.21 2.15
N GLN A 80 7.84 22.26 2.95
CA GLN A 80 7.69 23.64 2.49
C GLN A 80 8.88 24.09 1.64
N THR A 81 10.05 23.48 1.83
CA THR A 81 11.26 23.76 1.04
C THR A 81 11.30 22.85 -0.17
N ARG A 82 11.84 23.39 -1.27
CA ARG A 82 12.03 22.65 -2.54
C ARG A 82 10.72 22.08 -3.11
N GLN A 83 9.66 22.84 -3.01
CA GLN A 83 8.36 22.40 -3.54
C GLN A 83 8.37 22.18 -5.04
N GLU A 84 9.21 22.94 -5.77
CA GLU A 84 9.39 22.76 -7.22
C GLU A 84 9.95 21.36 -7.57
N PHE A 85 10.61 20.71 -6.62
CA PHE A 85 11.07 19.33 -6.76
C PHE A 85 9.99 18.34 -6.32
N TRP A 86 9.40 18.57 -5.13
CA TRP A 86 8.47 17.61 -4.51
C TRP A 86 7.11 17.54 -5.17
N LEU A 87 6.52 18.70 -5.52
CA LEU A 87 5.16 18.72 -6.07
C LEU A 87 5.05 17.93 -7.38
N PRO A 88 5.94 18.13 -8.39
CA PRO A 88 5.85 17.33 -9.61
C PRO A 88 6.12 15.85 -9.37
N LYS A 89 7.07 15.52 -8.50
CA LYS A 89 7.44 14.13 -8.23
C LYS A 89 6.30 13.37 -7.58
N LEU A 90 5.69 13.94 -6.53
CA LEU A 90 4.58 13.32 -5.83
C LEU A 90 3.34 13.26 -6.71
N GLY A 91 3.10 14.30 -7.52
CA GLY A 91 2.00 14.32 -8.48
C GLY A 91 2.11 13.20 -9.51
N ARG A 92 3.32 12.96 -10.03
CA ARG A 92 3.56 11.85 -10.97
C ARG A 92 3.31 10.50 -10.32
N ASN A 93 3.70 10.33 -9.06
CA ASN A 93 3.43 9.08 -8.35
C ASN A 93 1.93 8.83 -8.21
N VAL A 94 1.17 9.85 -7.80
CA VAL A 94 -0.29 9.75 -7.67
C VAL A 94 -0.94 9.39 -9.01
N GLN A 95 -0.52 10.06 -10.09
CA GLN A 95 -1.05 9.81 -11.42
C GLN A 95 -0.76 8.39 -11.88
N ARG A 96 0.47 7.94 -11.67
CA ARG A 96 0.90 6.58 -12.02
C ARG A 96 0.09 5.54 -11.26
N ASP A 97 -0.17 5.77 -9.96
CA ASP A 97 -0.98 4.88 -9.15
C ASP A 97 -2.40 4.75 -9.70
N LYS A 98 -2.99 5.87 -10.10
CA LYS A 98 -4.34 5.88 -10.70
C LYS A 98 -4.38 5.11 -12.02
N GLU A 99 -3.39 5.31 -12.86
CA GLU A 99 -3.30 4.62 -14.16
C GLU A 99 -3.12 3.11 -13.96
N SER A 100 -2.26 2.72 -13.02
CA SER A 100 -2.02 1.31 -12.71
C SER A 100 -3.30 0.64 -12.19
N ALA A 101 -4.00 1.29 -11.26
CA ALA A 101 -5.24 0.77 -10.71
C ALA A 101 -6.31 0.62 -11.79
N ALA A 102 -6.45 1.62 -12.67
CA ALA A 102 -7.43 1.57 -13.76
C ALA A 102 -7.14 0.40 -14.71
N GLN A 103 -5.88 0.21 -15.09
CA GLN A 103 -5.50 -0.88 -15.99
C GLN A 103 -5.75 -2.25 -15.34
N LEU A 104 -5.39 -2.41 -14.08
CA LEU A 104 -5.61 -3.66 -13.37
C LEU A 104 -7.11 -4.01 -13.28
N ARG A 105 -7.96 -3.01 -13.04
CA ARG A 105 -9.41 -3.21 -13.02
C ARG A 105 -9.94 -3.66 -14.37
N LEU A 106 -9.44 -3.04 -15.45
CA LEU A 106 -9.80 -3.48 -16.81
C LEU A 106 -9.38 -4.92 -17.06
N ASP A 107 -8.27 -5.35 -16.48
CA ASP A 107 -7.76 -6.72 -16.62
C ASP A 107 -8.47 -7.71 -15.69
N GLY A 108 -9.48 -7.27 -14.94
CA GLY A 108 -10.30 -8.15 -14.10
C GLY A 108 -9.87 -8.24 -12.65
N TRP A 109 -8.92 -7.43 -12.21
CA TRP A 109 -8.45 -7.44 -10.84
C TRP A 109 -9.23 -6.44 -9.97
N ARG A 110 -9.49 -6.81 -8.74
CA ARG A 110 -9.92 -5.88 -7.70
C ARG A 110 -8.66 -5.26 -7.09
N VAL A 111 -8.60 -3.94 -7.07
CA VAL A 111 -7.41 -3.23 -6.57
C VAL A 111 -7.66 -2.77 -5.14
N LYS A 112 -6.76 -3.14 -4.24
CA LYS A 112 -6.83 -2.70 -2.84
C LYS A 112 -5.50 -2.06 -2.46
N VAL A 113 -5.58 -0.98 -1.70
CA VAL A 113 -4.41 -0.26 -1.20
C VAL A 113 -4.41 -0.31 0.31
N ILE A 114 -3.31 -0.78 0.88
CA ILE A 114 -3.07 -0.70 2.32
C ILE A 114 -2.03 0.39 2.52
N TRP A 115 -2.35 1.36 3.36
CA TRP A 115 -1.45 2.47 3.63
C TRP A 115 -0.52 2.17 4.79
N GLU A 116 0.68 2.71 4.74
CA GLU A 116 1.69 2.53 5.79
C GLU A 116 1.12 2.79 7.19
N CYS A 117 0.36 3.87 7.36
CA CYS A 117 -0.23 4.20 8.65
C CYS A 117 -1.20 3.12 9.16
N GLU A 118 -1.85 2.38 8.25
CA GLU A 118 -2.74 1.28 8.61
C GLU A 118 -1.99 0.06 9.12
N THR A 119 -0.69 -0.04 8.86
CA THR A 119 0.12 -1.20 9.26
C THR A 119 0.75 -1.06 10.64
N LYS A 120 0.60 0.09 11.29
CA LYS A 120 1.23 0.37 12.58
C LYS A 120 0.59 -0.39 13.74
N ASP A 121 -0.68 -0.73 13.62
CA ASP A 121 -1.44 -1.47 14.63
C ASP A 121 -1.88 -2.79 14.02
N ALA A 122 -1.36 -3.89 14.57
CA ALA A 122 -1.61 -5.24 14.04
C ALA A 122 -3.09 -5.63 14.09
N VAL A 123 -3.81 -5.25 15.14
CA VAL A 123 -5.24 -5.54 15.29
C VAL A 123 -6.05 -4.81 14.22
N ARG A 124 -5.76 -3.53 14.01
CA ARG A 124 -6.46 -2.73 12.99
C ARG A 124 -6.16 -3.25 11.59
N LEU A 125 -4.91 -3.65 11.33
CA LEU A 125 -4.53 -4.20 10.04
C LEU A 125 -5.25 -5.52 9.78
N GLU A 126 -5.32 -6.41 10.76
CA GLU A 126 -6.05 -7.66 10.65
C GLU A 126 -7.54 -7.40 10.35
N GLN A 127 -8.15 -6.45 11.06
CA GLN A 127 -9.54 -6.08 10.82
C GLN A 127 -9.74 -5.55 9.39
N ARG A 128 -8.80 -4.73 8.90
CA ARG A 128 -8.85 -4.19 7.54
C ARG A 128 -8.80 -5.30 6.50
N LEU A 129 -7.85 -6.22 6.65
CA LEU A 129 -7.73 -7.38 5.75
C LEU A 129 -8.95 -8.29 5.85
N SER A 130 -9.45 -8.52 7.04
CA SER A 130 -10.65 -9.34 7.25
C SER A 130 -11.85 -8.77 6.50
N ARG A 131 -12.04 -7.45 6.53
CA ARG A 131 -13.12 -6.80 5.78
C ARG A 131 -12.95 -6.96 4.28
N ILE A 132 -11.71 -6.82 3.78
CA ILE A 132 -11.43 -6.97 2.36
C ILE A 132 -11.77 -8.39 1.86
N PHE A 133 -11.36 -9.41 2.60
CA PHE A 133 -11.46 -10.80 2.14
C PHE A 133 -12.72 -11.51 2.59
N PHE A 134 -13.30 -11.14 3.73
CA PHE A 134 -14.42 -11.85 4.35
C PHE A 134 -15.60 -10.96 4.73
N GLY A 135 -15.57 -9.67 4.39
CA GLY A 135 -16.48 -8.63 4.89
C GLY A 135 -17.93 -9.04 5.10
N ASP A 136 -18.63 -9.36 4.01
CA ASP A 136 -20.07 -9.63 4.07
C ASP A 136 -20.41 -10.96 4.71
N ARG A 137 -19.51 -11.95 4.62
CA ARG A 137 -19.73 -13.27 5.23
C ARG A 137 -19.73 -13.20 6.74
N ARG A 138 -18.91 -12.33 7.35
CA ARG A 138 -18.88 -12.12 8.81
C ARG A 138 -20.16 -11.46 9.28
N ARG A 139 -20.68 -10.48 8.54
CA ARG A 139 -21.96 -9.84 8.86
C ARG A 139 -23.10 -10.86 8.86
N LEU A 140 -23.16 -11.69 7.83
CA LEU A 140 -24.18 -12.72 7.70
C LEU A 140 -24.11 -13.73 8.87
N LYS A 141 -22.91 -14.17 9.24
CA LYS A 141 -22.72 -15.07 10.38
C LYS A 141 -23.15 -14.43 11.70
N THR A 142 -22.86 -13.16 11.89
CA THR A 142 -23.25 -12.43 13.11
C THR A 142 -24.76 -12.27 13.18
N VAL A 143 -25.42 -11.97 12.07
CA VAL A 143 -26.88 -11.85 12.02
C VAL A 143 -27.56 -13.20 12.23
N GLN A 144 -27.00 -14.28 11.72
CA GLN A 144 -27.55 -15.63 11.90
C GLN A 144 -27.31 -16.19 13.32
N ALA A 145 -26.31 -15.69 14.02
CA ALA A 145 -26.00 -16.10 15.40
C ALA A 145 -26.82 -15.32 16.43
N ALA A 146 -27.49 -14.26 16.03
CA ALA A 146 -28.37 -13.48 16.88
C ALA A 146 -29.82 -13.96 16.72
#